data_86868fe82a775ec145d35e56c3330ee2
#
_entry.id   86868fe82a775ec145d35e56c3330ee2
#
_cell.length_a   1.000
_cell.length_b   1.000
_cell.length_c   1.000
_cell.angle_alpha   90.00
_cell.angle_beta   90.00
_cell.angle_gamma   90.00
#
_symmetry.space_group_name_H-M   'P 1'
#
loop_
_entity.id
_entity.type
_entity.pdbx_description
1 polymer ?
#
loop_
_entity_poly.entity_id
_entity_poly.type
_entity_poly.pdbx_seq_one_letter_code
_entity_poly.pdbx_strand_id
1 'polypeptide(L)'
;MPMKSNLTRRDFIVWTGGAATLAATGGIGALLEACGPSPAPVGPVEKDVTKLYGAAKAEGSVTWWTAHYEQSAAEKMAAAFKAKYPGIEVNLLRQTAQVLNTRLNQDLKAGSTDCDVFCSTDEAHYPPLIRGNYLTQFTPPDLGLLPKQFQNLNPDHYYHLGAIGFVVINYRTDKVSTPPASWKDFASSAWKDKTTTGHPGFSGYVGQWVTAMLRTYGDGWLNDFKNTNPKVNRSVNDTVTDIKSGERQVGAGPDNFSLASKANGVPIDIKFPDDGAVIVPGPVGVLKGSKHPNAAQLFTNFMYSKEYSQALVSTSNYPLREDVALPTGVPALAKIKILSNTVDQLTKELPVAITKWRAVMGV
;
A
#
# COMPACT_ATOMS: atom_id res chain seq x y z
N MET A 1 -2.85 -13.60 57.33
CA MET A 1 -1.69 -12.73 57.64
C MET A 1 -0.90 -12.54 56.37
N PRO A 2 -0.72 -11.34 55.89
CA PRO A 2 -0.04 -11.08 54.64
C PRO A 2 1.44 -10.74 54.87
N MET A 3 2.32 -11.21 54.00
CA MET A 3 3.68 -10.68 53.92
C MET A 3 3.85 -9.92 52.59
N LYS A 4 4.00 -8.61 52.73
CA LYS A 4 4.46 -7.70 51.66
C LYS A 4 5.98 -7.82 51.59
N SER A 5 6.54 -7.84 50.38
CA SER A 5 7.94 -7.49 50.12
C SER A 5 8.01 -6.50 48.96
N ASN A 6 8.28 -5.26 49.34
CA ASN A 6 8.70 -4.18 48.47
C ASN A 6 10.16 -4.45 48.03
N LEU A 7 10.43 -4.46 46.76
CA LEU A 7 11.78 -4.30 46.18
C LEU A 7 11.85 -2.96 45.46
N THR A 8 12.61 -2.03 46.04
CA THR A 8 12.91 -0.71 45.53
C THR A 8 14.10 -0.75 44.58
N ARG A 9 14.03 0.14 43.59
CA ARG A 9 15.07 0.42 42.57
C ARG A 9 16.32 1.07 43.18
N ARG A 10 17.20 0.34 43.83
CA ARG A 10 18.50 0.88 44.28
C ARG A 10 19.41 -0.24 44.80
N ASP A 11 19.93 -1.08 43.93
CA ASP A 11 21.11 -1.90 44.29
C ASP A 11 21.81 -2.41 43.01
N PHE A 12 22.49 -1.48 42.35
CA PHE A 12 23.47 -1.83 41.30
C PHE A 12 24.55 -0.75 41.20
N ILE A 13 25.42 -0.69 42.22
CA ILE A 13 26.72 -0.02 42.10
C ILE A 13 27.71 -0.75 43.06
N VAL A 14 28.87 -0.97 42.49
CA VAL A 14 30.14 -1.27 43.13
C VAL A 14 30.56 -2.75 43.15
N TRP A 15 31.40 -3.07 42.19
CA TRP A 15 32.65 -3.80 42.48
C TRP A 15 33.77 -3.23 41.61
N THR A 16 34.68 -2.53 42.31
CA THR A 16 35.94 -1.98 41.81
C THR A 16 37.09 -2.95 42.17
N GLY A 17 38.07 -2.99 41.31
CA GLY A 17 39.45 -3.14 41.80
C GLY A 17 40.26 -4.34 41.28
N GLY A 18 41.20 -4.06 40.44
CA GLY A 18 42.29 -4.98 40.04
C GLY A 18 43.21 -4.34 39.03
N ALA A 19 44.09 -3.45 39.49
CA ALA A 19 45.13 -2.87 38.65
C ALA A 19 46.27 -3.89 38.43
N ALA A 20 46.73 -4.05 37.21
CA ALA A 20 48.06 -4.58 36.87
C ALA A 20 48.63 -3.77 35.72
N THR A 21 49.61 -2.95 36.06
CA THR A 21 50.51 -2.24 35.13
C THR A 21 51.44 -3.22 34.46
N LEU A 22 51.58 -3.18 33.14
CA LEU A 22 52.79 -3.58 32.42
C LEU A 22 52.99 -2.75 31.15
N ALA A 23 54.22 -2.40 30.91
CA ALA A 23 54.75 -1.33 30.12
C ALA A 23 54.57 -1.43 28.59
N ALA A 24 54.71 -0.25 27.99
CA ALA A 24 54.70 0.09 26.59
C ALA A 24 55.67 -0.67 25.70
N THR A 25 55.20 -1.08 24.50
CA THR A 25 55.97 -0.96 23.24
C THR A 25 54.99 -0.73 22.11
N GLY A 26 55.30 0.20 21.21
CA GLY A 26 54.44 0.75 20.22
C GLY A 26 53.95 -0.24 19.17
N GLY A 27 52.69 -0.04 18.78
CA GLY A 27 52.05 -0.69 17.66
C GLY A 27 50.79 0.09 17.33
N ILE A 28 50.78 0.69 16.17
CA ILE A 28 49.66 1.47 15.61
C ILE A 28 48.41 0.60 15.61
N GLY A 29 47.44 0.96 16.43
CA GLY A 29 46.16 0.26 16.55
C GLY A 29 45.31 0.41 15.29
N ALA A 30 45.04 -0.70 14.63
CA ALA A 30 43.97 -0.82 13.68
C ALA A 30 42.64 -0.74 14.46
N LEU A 31 41.90 0.32 14.29
CA LEU A 31 40.47 0.38 14.64
C LEU A 31 39.73 -0.68 13.81
N LEU A 32 39.36 -1.77 14.46
CA LEU A 32 38.39 -2.70 13.90
C LEU A 32 37.04 -1.97 13.77
N GLU A 33 36.82 -1.35 12.62
CA GLU A 33 35.48 -1.04 12.16
C GLU A 33 34.74 -2.38 12.06
N ALA A 34 33.75 -2.58 12.91
CA ALA A 34 32.77 -3.63 12.77
C ALA A 34 31.89 -3.30 11.53
N CYS A 35 32.45 -3.55 10.33
CA CYS A 35 31.69 -3.63 9.10
C CYS A 35 30.76 -4.84 9.23
N GLY A 36 29.48 -4.60 9.55
CA GLY A 36 28.44 -5.53 9.19
C GLY A 36 28.55 -5.84 7.69
N PRO A 37 28.14 -7.03 7.22
CA PRO A 37 28.24 -7.37 5.82
C PRO A 37 27.49 -6.32 5.00
N SER A 38 28.23 -5.58 4.16
CA SER A 38 27.64 -4.71 3.15
C SER A 38 26.67 -5.56 2.32
N PRO A 39 25.44 -5.09 2.07
CA PRO A 39 24.55 -5.81 1.17
C PRO A 39 25.29 -6.03 -0.16
N ALA A 40 25.25 -7.26 -0.65
CA ALA A 40 25.89 -7.62 -1.91
C ALA A 40 25.40 -6.65 -3.00
N PRO A 41 26.29 -6.17 -3.88
CA PRO A 41 25.87 -5.31 -4.97
C PRO A 41 24.83 -6.06 -5.79
N VAL A 42 23.65 -5.45 -5.98
CA VAL A 42 22.63 -5.97 -6.89
C VAL A 42 23.30 -6.08 -8.25
N GLY A 43 23.41 -7.30 -8.76
CA GLY A 43 23.99 -7.57 -10.09
C GLY A 43 23.24 -6.80 -11.18
N PRO A 44 23.80 -6.67 -12.39
CA PRO A 44 23.16 -5.99 -13.49
C PRO A 44 21.77 -6.57 -13.72
N VAL A 45 20.78 -5.69 -13.93
CA VAL A 45 19.37 -6.05 -14.17
C VAL A 45 19.32 -7.00 -15.37
N GLU A 46 18.94 -8.27 -15.15
CA GLU A 46 18.79 -9.25 -16.23
C GLU A 46 17.52 -8.92 -17.03
N LYS A 47 17.68 -8.66 -18.32
CA LYS A 47 16.57 -8.34 -19.23
C LYS A 47 15.95 -9.58 -19.87
N ASP A 48 16.67 -10.69 -19.86
CA ASP A 48 16.15 -11.97 -20.35
C ASP A 48 15.34 -12.65 -19.24
N VAL A 49 14.03 -12.65 -19.39
CA VAL A 49 13.09 -13.23 -18.40
C VAL A 49 13.37 -14.71 -18.13
N THR A 50 13.89 -15.46 -19.12
CA THR A 50 14.23 -16.88 -18.94
C THR A 50 15.42 -17.06 -18.01
N LYS A 51 16.45 -16.25 -18.18
CA LYS A 51 17.62 -16.25 -17.29
C LYS A 51 17.24 -15.74 -15.90
N LEU A 52 16.42 -14.67 -15.83
CA LEU A 52 15.91 -14.13 -14.58
C LEU A 52 15.10 -15.20 -13.81
N TYR A 53 14.27 -15.99 -14.50
CA TYR A 53 13.56 -17.11 -13.90
C TYR A 53 14.51 -18.19 -13.36
N GLY A 54 15.54 -18.54 -14.13
CA GLY A 54 16.55 -19.51 -13.67
C GLY A 54 17.23 -19.08 -12.35
N ALA A 55 17.62 -17.81 -12.26
CA ALA A 55 18.24 -17.23 -11.07
C ALA A 55 17.23 -17.14 -9.89
N ALA A 56 16.01 -16.66 -10.16
CA ALA A 56 14.93 -16.58 -9.18
C ALA A 56 14.53 -17.95 -8.62
N LYS A 57 14.54 -19.00 -9.45
CA LYS A 57 14.25 -20.37 -9.01
C LYS A 57 15.32 -20.89 -8.05
N ALA A 58 16.58 -20.50 -8.21
CA ALA A 58 17.64 -20.83 -7.26
C ALA A 58 17.45 -20.13 -5.89
N GLU A 59 16.80 -18.97 -5.86
CA GLU A 59 16.42 -18.25 -4.64
C GLU A 59 15.21 -18.90 -3.94
N GLY A 60 14.32 -19.55 -4.68
CA GLY A 60 13.23 -20.40 -4.20
C GLY A 60 12.00 -19.68 -3.65
N SER A 61 12.08 -18.39 -3.34
CA SER A 61 10.95 -17.62 -2.83
C SER A 61 11.04 -16.12 -3.10
N VAL A 62 9.91 -15.43 -2.93
CA VAL A 62 9.82 -13.97 -2.87
C VAL A 62 8.86 -13.56 -1.77
N THR A 63 9.20 -12.56 -0.98
CA THR A 63 8.33 -11.99 0.06
C THR A 63 7.69 -10.70 -0.44
N TRP A 64 6.39 -10.76 -0.66
CA TRP A 64 5.60 -9.64 -1.17
C TRP A 64 4.76 -9.00 -0.07
N TRP A 65 5.02 -7.74 0.22
CA TRP A 65 4.21 -6.93 1.12
C TRP A 65 3.28 -6.03 0.31
N THR A 66 1.97 -6.14 0.53
CA THR A 66 0.99 -5.37 -0.25
C THR A 66 -0.10 -4.76 0.61
N ALA A 67 -0.49 -3.52 0.27
CA ALA A 67 -1.60 -2.79 0.87
C ALA A 67 -2.79 -2.62 -0.08
N HIS A 68 -2.63 -2.96 -1.37
CA HIS A 68 -3.60 -2.56 -2.40
C HIS A 68 -4.80 -3.51 -2.48
N TYR A 69 -4.58 -4.80 -2.29
CA TYR A 69 -5.59 -5.84 -2.52
C TYR A 69 -6.22 -6.34 -1.22
N GLU A 70 -7.40 -6.98 -1.34
CA GLU A 70 -7.88 -7.88 -0.33
C GLU A 70 -7.00 -9.13 -0.25
N GLN A 71 -6.99 -9.80 0.91
CA GLN A 71 -6.16 -10.98 1.15
C GLN A 71 -6.39 -12.06 0.06
N SER A 72 -7.64 -12.41 -0.19
CA SER A 72 -8.00 -13.43 -1.18
C SER A 72 -7.63 -13.05 -2.62
N ALA A 73 -7.66 -11.75 -2.95
CA ALA A 73 -7.24 -11.26 -4.26
C ALA A 73 -5.72 -11.36 -4.40
N ALA A 74 -4.95 -10.93 -3.39
CA ALA A 74 -3.49 -11.05 -3.39
C ALA A 74 -3.04 -12.51 -3.48
N GLU A 75 -3.72 -13.44 -2.79
CA GLU A 75 -3.47 -14.88 -2.88
C GLU A 75 -3.69 -15.43 -4.29
N LYS A 76 -4.73 -14.97 -5.01
CA LYS A 76 -4.94 -15.37 -6.42
C LYS A 76 -3.81 -14.88 -7.34
N MET A 77 -3.30 -13.66 -7.13
CA MET A 77 -2.16 -13.14 -7.89
C MET A 77 -0.88 -13.90 -7.58
N ALA A 78 -0.64 -14.23 -6.32
CA ALA A 78 0.48 -15.08 -5.90
C ALA A 78 0.37 -16.49 -6.51
N ALA A 79 -0.82 -17.08 -6.54
CA ALA A 79 -1.07 -18.37 -7.17
C ALA A 79 -0.82 -18.32 -8.70
N ALA A 80 -1.22 -17.26 -9.37
CA ALA A 80 -0.95 -17.06 -10.80
C ALA A 80 0.56 -16.95 -11.09
N PHE A 81 1.32 -16.27 -10.22
CA PHE A 81 2.77 -16.23 -10.31
C PHE A 81 3.38 -17.63 -10.17
N LYS A 82 3.00 -18.38 -9.14
CA LYS A 82 3.49 -19.76 -8.90
C LYS A 82 3.14 -20.72 -10.04
N ALA A 83 1.98 -20.54 -10.66
CA ALA A 83 1.58 -21.34 -11.83
C ALA A 83 2.48 -21.05 -13.06
N LYS A 84 2.86 -19.77 -13.26
CA LYS A 84 3.73 -19.38 -14.37
C LYS A 84 5.21 -19.70 -14.11
N TYR A 85 5.64 -19.61 -12.85
CA TYR A 85 7.03 -19.80 -12.43
C TYR A 85 7.14 -20.84 -11.29
N PRO A 86 6.94 -22.13 -11.60
CA PRO A 86 6.97 -23.18 -10.60
C PRO A 86 8.36 -23.30 -9.94
N GLY A 87 8.36 -23.56 -8.63
CA GLY A 87 9.57 -23.65 -7.82
C GLY A 87 9.97 -22.34 -7.13
N ILE A 88 9.12 -21.29 -7.22
CA ILE A 88 9.28 -20.05 -6.46
C ILE A 88 8.03 -19.85 -5.60
N GLU A 89 8.21 -19.86 -4.28
CA GLU A 89 7.12 -19.59 -3.33
C GLU A 89 6.89 -18.07 -3.17
N VAL A 90 5.64 -17.67 -2.91
CA VAL A 90 5.29 -16.28 -2.60
C VAL A 90 4.88 -16.17 -1.14
N ASN A 91 5.70 -15.52 -0.33
CA ASN A 91 5.41 -15.20 1.06
C ASN A 91 4.65 -13.87 1.09
N LEU A 92 3.33 -13.94 1.32
CA LEU A 92 2.45 -12.77 1.27
C LEU A 92 2.25 -12.16 2.66
N LEU A 93 2.50 -10.86 2.79
CA LEU A 93 2.05 -10.04 3.92
C LEU A 93 1.11 -8.95 3.42
N ARG A 94 -0.17 -9.05 3.80
CA ARG A 94 -1.17 -8.03 3.50
C ARG A 94 -1.53 -7.23 4.75
N GLN A 95 -1.35 -5.90 4.70
CA GLN A 95 -1.78 -4.96 5.73
C GLN A 95 -2.16 -3.61 5.10
N THR A 96 -2.66 -2.65 5.89
CA THR A 96 -2.88 -1.28 5.41
C THR A 96 -1.55 -0.56 5.15
N ALA A 97 -1.56 0.43 4.26
CA ALA A 97 -0.34 1.09 3.75
C ALA A 97 0.54 1.66 4.86
N GLN A 98 -0.04 2.37 5.83
CA GLN A 98 0.72 3.00 6.91
C GLN A 98 1.28 1.97 7.89
N VAL A 99 0.58 0.84 8.11
CA VAL A 99 1.10 -0.25 8.95
C VAL A 99 2.32 -0.90 8.30
N LEU A 100 2.22 -1.22 7.00
CA LEU A 100 3.37 -1.77 6.25
C LEU A 100 4.54 -0.81 6.21
N ASN A 101 4.29 0.47 5.92
CA ASN A 101 5.34 1.48 5.87
C ASN A 101 6.02 1.69 7.23
N THR A 102 5.26 1.70 8.32
CA THR A 102 5.82 1.81 9.67
C THR A 102 6.71 0.62 9.98
N ARG A 103 6.25 -0.61 9.71
CA ARG A 103 7.02 -1.82 9.89
C ARG A 103 8.28 -1.83 9.03
N LEU A 104 8.16 -1.52 7.74
CA LEU A 104 9.30 -1.45 6.83
C LEU A 104 10.37 -0.46 7.33
N ASN A 105 9.96 0.74 7.76
CA ASN A 105 10.90 1.71 8.30
C ASN A 105 11.56 1.26 9.62
N GLN A 106 10.86 0.49 10.46
CA GLN A 106 11.45 -0.11 11.68
C GLN A 106 12.48 -1.18 11.31
N ASP A 107 12.13 -2.07 10.39
CA ASP A 107 13.02 -3.14 9.90
C ASP A 107 14.27 -2.57 9.24
N LEU A 108 14.13 -1.56 8.37
CA LEU A 108 15.26 -0.89 7.72
C LEU A 108 16.18 -0.17 8.71
N LYS A 109 15.64 0.45 9.76
CA LYS A 109 16.43 1.05 10.85
C LYS A 109 17.16 0.00 11.67
N ALA A 110 16.60 -1.20 11.81
CA ALA A 110 17.24 -2.32 12.46
C ALA A 110 18.29 -3.03 11.56
N GLY A 111 18.45 -2.57 10.31
CA GLY A 111 19.44 -3.09 9.36
C GLY A 111 19.03 -4.34 8.60
N SER A 112 17.77 -4.80 8.74
CA SER A 112 17.27 -5.97 8.02
C SER A 112 15.77 -5.88 7.81
N THR A 113 15.30 -6.41 6.67
CA THR A 113 13.88 -6.63 6.40
C THR A 113 13.68 -7.95 5.66
N ASP A 114 12.53 -8.58 5.85
CA ASP A 114 12.14 -9.75 5.06
C ASP A 114 11.35 -9.35 3.79
N CYS A 115 11.06 -8.06 3.60
CA CYS A 115 10.36 -7.57 2.42
C CYS A 115 11.29 -7.57 1.20
N ASP A 116 10.92 -8.29 0.16
CA ASP A 116 11.60 -8.24 -1.15
C ASP A 116 10.90 -7.24 -2.08
N VAL A 117 9.56 -7.29 -2.12
CA VAL A 117 8.73 -6.43 -2.96
C VAL A 117 7.72 -5.68 -2.10
N PHE A 118 7.83 -4.36 -2.08
CA PHE A 118 6.94 -3.47 -1.35
C PHE A 118 5.92 -2.82 -2.28
N CYS A 119 4.62 -3.05 -2.00
CA CYS A 119 3.51 -2.47 -2.74
C CYS A 119 2.62 -1.67 -1.79
N SER A 120 2.58 -0.36 -1.95
CA SER A 120 1.78 0.56 -1.13
C SER A 120 0.56 1.09 -1.90
N THR A 121 -0.33 1.79 -1.20
CA THR A 121 -1.40 2.64 -1.75
C THR A 121 -1.16 4.12 -1.46
N ASP A 122 0.04 4.43 -0.98
CA ASP A 122 0.49 5.79 -0.71
C ASP A 122 1.87 5.98 -1.36
N GLU A 123 1.89 6.75 -2.44
CA GLU A 123 3.11 7.00 -3.22
C GLU A 123 4.13 7.86 -2.45
N ALA A 124 3.69 8.64 -1.44
CA ALA A 124 4.59 9.42 -0.58
C ALA A 124 5.52 8.55 0.29
N HIS A 125 5.28 7.25 0.39
CA HIS A 125 6.18 6.31 1.07
C HIS A 125 7.52 6.11 0.33
N TYR A 126 7.56 6.31 -0.99
CA TYR A 126 8.73 5.97 -1.82
C TYR A 126 9.85 7.01 -1.81
N PRO A 127 9.61 8.34 -1.83
CA PRO A 127 10.69 9.31 -1.78
C PRO A 127 11.65 9.15 -0.58
N PRO A 128 11.19 8.87 0.65
CA PRO A 128 12.10 8.55 1.75
C PRO A 128 12.94 7.29 1.52
N LEU A 129 12.34 6.23 0.92
CA LEU A 129 13.06 4.99 0.61
C LEU A 129 14.14 5.21 -0.46
N ILE A 130 13.86 6.07 -1.46
CA ILE A 130 14.84 6.46 -2.49
C ILE A 130 15.99 7.23 -1.84
N ARG A 131 15.70 8.26 -1.03
CA ARG A 131 16.74 9.05 -0.33
C ARG A 131 17.58 8.20 0.62
N GLY A 132 16.99 7.19 1.24
CA GLY A 132 17.68 6.24 2.11
C GLY A 132 18.45 5.15 1.34
N ASN A 133 18.42 5.16 0.01
CA ASN A 133 19.03 4.15 -0.86
C ASN A 133 18.54 2.71 -0.58
N TYR A 134 17.25 2.58 -0.24
CA TYR A 134 16.62 1.30 0.12
C TYR A 134 15.93 0.60 -1.05
N LEU A 135 15.78 1.25 -2.21
CA LEU A 135 15.15 0.68 -3.40
C LEU A 135 16.16 0.34 -4.48
N THR A 136 15.89 -0.74 -5.19
CA THR A 136 16.61 -1.12 -6.42
C THR A 136 16.07 -0.33 -7.58
N GLN A 137 16.95 0.36 -8.31
CA GLN A 137 16.62 1.01 -9.58
C GLN A 137 16.69 -0.02 -10.69
N PHE A 138 15.59 -0.30 -11.36
CA PHE A 138 15.58 -1.20 -12.52
C PHE A 138 14.35 -0.95 -13.40
N THR A 139 14.45 -1.29 -14.69
CA THR A 139 13.32 -1.25 -15.61
C THR A 139 12.86 -2.68 -15.87
N PRO A 140 11.65 -3.07 -15.44
CA PRO A 140 11.10 -4.39 -15.74
C PRO A 140 11.03 -4.61 -17.26
N PRO A 141 11.44 -5.79 -17.77
CA PRO A 141 11.44 -6.10 -19.21
C PRO A 141 10.11 -5.82 -19.91
N ASP A 142 9.00 -6.14 -19.25
CA ASP A 142 7.64 -6.04 -19.81
C ASP A 142 6.93 -4.72 -19.46
N LEU A 143 7.62 -3.73 -18.88
CA LEU A 143 7.03 -2.44 -18.48
C LEU A 143 6.33 -1.75 -19.66
N GLY A 144 6.85 -1.90 -20.88
CA GLY A 144 6.28 -1.35 -22.11
C GLY A 144 4.90 -1.90 -22.48
N LEU A 145 4.44 -2.98 -21.83
CA LEU A 145 3.10 -3.55 -22.03
C LEU A 145 2.00 -2.82 -21.25
N LEU A 146 2.37 -1.92 -20.31
CA LEU A 146 1.43 -0.99 -19.68
C LEU A 146 0.95 0.07 -20.68
N PRO A 147 -0.25 0.64 -20.47
CA PRO A 147 -0.66 1.88 -21.13
C PRO A 147 0.37 2.99 -20.92
N LYS A 148 0.66 3.77 -21.97
CA LYS A 148 1.75 4.77 -21.98
C LYS A 148 1.72 5.73 -20.79
N GLN A 149 0.53 6.16 -20.35
CA GLN A 149 0.36 7.06 -19.22
C GLN A 149 0.82 6.48 -17.87
N PHE A 150 1.00 5.17 -17.78
CA PHE A 150 1.40 4.46 -16.57
C PHE A 150 2.83 3.92 -16.58
N GLN A 151 3.53 4.00 -17.72
CA GLN A 151 4.89 3.46 -17.85
C GLN A 151 5.93 4.26 -17.06
N ASN A 152 5.60 5.49 -16.66
CA ASN A 152 6.54 6.47 -16.11
C ASN A 152 6.07 7.01 -14.75
N LEU A 153 5.54 6.14 -13.88
CA LEU A 153 5.10 6.53 -12.55
C LEU A 153 6.25 7.16 -11.74
N ASN A 154 7.44 6.57 -11.82
CA ASN A 154 8.69 7.15 -11.34
C ASN A 154 9.72 7.21 -12.50
N PRO A 155 10.11 8.41 -12.96
CA PRO A 155 11.05 8.56 -14.08
C PRO A 155 12.41 7.90 -13.87
N ASP A 156 12.85 7.79 -12.62
CA ASP A 156 14.12 7.17 -12.25
C ASP A 156 14.02 5.66 -12.06
N HIS A 157 12.84 5.05 -12.30
CA HIS A 157 12.62 3.59 -12.24
C HIS A 157 12.94 2.92 -10.89
N TYR A 158 12.76 3.62 -9.76
CA TYR A 158 12.86 3.02 -8.43
C TYR A 158 11.58 2.29 -8.01
N TYR A 159 10.44 2.71 -8.56
CA TYR A 159 9.17 2.05 -8.38
C TYR A 159 8.29 2.23 -9.62
N HIS A 160 7.33 1.34 -9.78
CA HIS A 160 6.46 1.24 -10.95
C HIS A 160 5.01 1.09 -10.53
N LEU A 161 4.07 1.18 -11.49
CA LEU A 161 2.68 0.88 -11.23
C LEU A 161 2.48 -0.64 -11.14
N GLY A 162 1.99 -1.14 -10.02
CA GLY A 162 1.63 -2.55 -9.82
C GLY A 162 0.12 -2.77 -9.68
N ALA A 163 -0.67 -1.70 -9.53
CA ALA A 163 -2.10 -1.77 -9.35
C ALA A 163 -2.79 -0.44 -9.67
N ILE A 164 -4.08 -0.50 -10.00
CA ILE A 164 -4.99 0.65 -10.12
C ILE A 164 -6.26 0.35 -9.33
N GLY A 165 -6.69 1.29 -8.51
CA GLY A 165 -7.98 1.27 -7.86
C GLY A 165 -8.56 2.67 -7.73
N PHE A 166 -9.79 2.76 -7.26
CA PHE A 166 -10.48 4.02 -7.07
C PHE A 166 -11.15 4.08 -5.70
N VAL A 167 -11.17 5.27 -5.12
CA VAL A 167 -12.19 5.59 -4.13
C VAL A 167 -13.40 6.11 -4.88
N VAL A 168 -14.53 5.43 -4.67
CA VAL A 168 -15.81 5.69 -5.28
C VAL A 168 -16.89 5.80 -4.21
N ILE A 169 -18.10 6.19 -4.59
CA ILE A 169 -19.25 6.09 -3.71
C ILE A 169 -19.80 4.67 -3.84
N ASN A 170 -19.62 3.85 -2.80
CA ASN A 170 -20.28 2.56 -2.70
C ASN A 170 -21.59 2.70 -1.90
N TYR A 171 -22.61 1.94 -2.27
CA TYR A 171 -23.93 2.09 -1.67
C TYR A 171 -24.72 0.77 -1.64
N ARG A 172 -25.67 0.69 -0.71
CA ARG A 172 -26.53 -0.46 -0.54
C ARG A 172 -27.75 -0.36 -1.46
N THR A 173 -27.89 -1.27 -2.42
CA THR A 173 -28.88 -1.19 -3.51
C THR A 173 -30.32 -1.44 -3.07
N ASP A 174 -30.55 -2.19 -1.99
CA ASP A 174 -31.88 -2.45 -1.43
C ASP A 174 -32.41 -1.33 -0.50
N LYS A 175 -31.57 -0.31 -0.21
CA LYS A 175 -31.91 0.83 0.65
C LYS A 175 -31.75 2.19 -0.03
N VAL A 176 -30.95 2.25 -1.08
CA VAL A 176 -30.58 3.49 -1.77
C VAL A 176 -30.88 3.32 -3.26
N SER A 177 -32.00 3.87 -3.71
CA SER A 177 -32.41 3.87 -5.12
C SER A 177 -31.64 4.91 -5.93
N THR A 178 -31.25 6.03 -5.30
CA THR A 178 -30.50 7.12 -5.93
C THR A 178 -29.31 7.46 -5.03
N PRO A 179 -28.11 6.94 -5.34
CA PRO A 179 -26.90 7.24 -4.55
C PRO A 179 -26.46 8.70 -4.75
N PRO A 180 -25.61 9.25 -3.85
CA PRO A 180 -25.00 10.56 -4.05
C PRO A 180 -24.38 10.69 -5.43
N ALA A 181 -24.69 11.78 -6.16
CA ALA A 181 -24.17 11.98 -7.50
C ALA A 181 -22.71 12.46 -7.50
N SER A 182 -22.27 13.14 -6.45
CA SER A 182 -20.96 13.79 -6.32
C SER A 182 -20.43 13.68 -4.90
N TRP A 183 -19.15 14.01 -4.70
CA TRP A 183 -18.58 14.13 -3.35
C TRP A 183 -19.20 15.28 -2.54
N LYS A 184 -19.66 16.34 -3.23
CA LYS A 184 -20.38 17.41 -2.59
C LYS A 184 -21.73 16.93 -2.07
N ASP A 185 -22.46 16.15 -2.86
CA ASP A 185 -23.74 15.54 -2.46
C ASP A 185 -23.53 14.51 -1.34
N PHE A 186 -22.47 13.69 -1.41
CA PHE A 186 -22.10 12.72 -0.37
C PHE A 186 -21.90 13.37 1.02
N ALA A 187 -21.42 14.62 1.07
CA ALA A 187 -21.26 15.38 2.30
C ALA A 187 -22.54 16.14 2.74
N SER A 188 -23.67 15.98 2.04
CA SER A 188 -24.91 16.70 2.38
C SER A 188 -25.63 16.06 3.56
N SER A 189 -26.48 16.86 4.23
CA SER A 189 -27.30 16.42 5.38
C SER A 189 -28.32 15.32 5.03
N ALA A 190 -28.61 15.08 3.75
CA ALA A 190 -29.46 13.98 3.28
C ALA A 190 -28.91 12.60 3.67
N TRP A 191 -27.61 12.51 3.89
CA TRP A 191 -26.89 11.29 4.25
C TRP A 191 -26.53 11.20 5.73
N LYS A 192 -27.18 12.02 6.56
CA LYS A 192 -26.95 11.98 8.03
C LYS A 192 -27.19 10.56 8.57
N ASP A 193 -26.22 10.08 9.39
CA ASP A 193 -26.18 8.77 10.01
C ASP A 193 -26.10 7.57 9.03
N LYS A 194 -25.86 7.83 7.72
CA LYS A 194 -25.82 6.80 6.67
C LYS A 194 -24.45 6.59 6.06
N THR A 195 -23.50 7.49 6.33
CA THR A 195 -22.19 7.51 5.70
C THR A 195 -21.15 6.66 6.45
N THR A 196 -20.20 6.10 5.71
CA THR A 196 -19.02 5.40 6.25
C THR A 196 -17.78 5.67 5.43
N THR A 197 -16.60 5.62 6.08
CA THR A 197 -15.29 5.71 5.44
C THR A 197 -14.21 5.10 6.33
N GLY A 198 -12.99 4.98 5.82
CA GLY A 198 -11.80 4.66 6.62
C GLY A 198 -11.16 5.92 7.24
N HIS A 199 -9.98 5.73 7.83
CA HIS A 199 -9.19 6.82 8.43
C HIS A 199 -7.93 7.08 7.59
N PRO A 200 -7.64 8.34 7.18
CA PRO A 200 -6.51 8.66 6.31
C PRO A 200 -5.13 8.36 6.94
N GLY A 201 -5.04 8.32 8.26
CA GLY A 201 -3.81 7.97 8.97
C GLY A 201 -3.49 6.48 8.99
N PHE A 202 -4.36 5.60 8.45
CA PHE A 202 -4.13 4.16 8.35
C PHE A 202 -4.23 3.64 6.93
N SER A 203 -5.16 4.18 6.12
CA SER A 203 -5.45 3.73 4.77
C SER A 203 -4.96 4.73 3.74
N GLY A 204 -4.06 4.31 2.84
CA GLY A 204 -3.60 5.15 1.72
C GLY A 204 -4.75 5.53 0.76
N TYR A 205 -5.73 4.66 0.53
CA TYR A 205 -6.95 5.01 -0.23
C TYR A 205 -7.66 6.23 0.37
N VAL A 206 -7.88 6.21 1.68
CA VAL A 206 -8.55 7.31 2.37
C VAL A 206 -7.66 8.55 2.41
N GLY A 207 -6.34 8.38 2.55
CA GLY A 207 -5.37 9.46 2.44
C GLY A 207 -5.45 10.17 1.10
N GLN A 208 -5.45 9.41 -0.01
CA GLN A 208 -5.63 9.95 -1.36
C GLN A 208 -6.95 10.72 -1.48
N TRP A 209 -8.06 10.13 -1.01
CA TRP A 209 -9.38 10.72 -1.09
C TRP A 209 -9.50 12.01 -0.28
N VAL A 210 -9.13 12.01 1.00
CA VAL A 210 -9.23 13.20 1.86
C VAL A 210 -8.36 14.34 1.33
N THR A 211 -7.14 14.04 0.85
CA THR A 211 -6.26 15.05 0.24
C THR A 211 -6.91 15.65 -1.01
N ALA A 212 -7.50 14.83 -1.88
CA ALA A 212 -8.21 15.32 -3.06
C ALA A 212 -9.44 16.16 -2.70
N MET A 213 -10.21 15.75 -1.68
CA MET A 213 -11.40 16.49 -1.22
C MET A 213 -11.04 17.85 -0.66
N LEU A 214 -10.05 17.92 0.23
CA LEU A 214 -9.60 19.18 0.81
C LEU A 214 -9.05 20.13 -0.25
N ARG A 215 -8.35 19.63 -1.26
CA ARG A 215 -7.84 20.44 -2.38
C ARG A 215 -8.97 20.93 -3.28
N THR A 216 -9.99 20.12 -3.51
CA THR A 216 -11.10 20.44 -4.43
C THR A 216 -12.11 21.37 -3.78
N TYR A 217 -12.46 21.16 -2.51
CA TYR A 217 -13.56 21.82 -1.83
C TYR A 217 -13.17 22.64 -0.60
N GLY A 218 -11.93 22.45 -0.10
CA GLY A 218 -11.45 23.12 1.12
C GLY A 218 -12.01 22.54 2.41
N ASP A 219 -11.71 23.24 3.51
CA ASP A 219 -12.06 22.79 4.88
C ASP A 219 -13.58 22.77 5.13
N GLY A 220 -14.35 23.58 4.44
CA GLY A 220 -15.82 23.62 4.56
C GLY A 220 -16.45 22.26 4.26
N TRP A 221 -15.98 21.59 3.21
CA TRP A 221 -16.47 20.25 2.85
C TRP A 221 -16.23 19.21 3.96
N LEU A 222 -15.09 19.30 4.66
CA LEU A 222 -14.78 18.37 5.75
C LEU A 222 -15.74 18.56 6.92
N ASN A 223 -16.16 19.81 7.20
CA ASN A 223 -17.15 20.10 8.23
C ASN A 223 -18.55 19.60 7.80
N ASP A 224 -18.93 19.79 6.53
CA ASP A 224 -20.17 19.26 5.99
C ASP A 224 -20.21 17.73 6.10
N PHE A 225 -19.12 17.06 5.71
CA PHE A 225 -19.01 15.61 5.86
C PHE A 225 -19.07 15.18 7.33
N LYS A 226 -18.43 15.88 8.26
CA LYS A 226 -18.58 15.64 9.70
C LYS A 226 -20.03 15.70 10.14
N ASN A 227 -20.82 16.64 9.60
CA ASN A 227 -22.23 16.80 9.96
C ASN A 227 -23.11 15.64 9.48
N THR A 228 -22.63 14.82 8.53
CA THR A 228 -23.31 13.56 8.16
C THR A 228 -23.18 12.48 9.24
N ASN A 229 -22.41 12.71 10.32
CA ASN A 229 -22.10 11.74 11.37
C ASN A 229 -21.52 10.43 10.81
N PRO A 230 -20.41 10.49 10.05
CA PRO A 230 -19.85 9.31 9.39
C PRO A 230 -19.33 8.30 10.41
N LYS A 231 -19.50 7.01 10.13
CA LYS A 231 -18.73 5.98 10.80
C LYS A 231 -17.32 5.97 10.19
N VAL A 232 -16.32 6.26 11.03
CA VAL A 232 -14.91 6.26 10.65
C VAL A 232 -14.25 4.97 11.12
N ASN A 233 -13.84 4.15 10.18
CA ASN A 233 -13.17 2.86 10.42
C ASN A 233 -11.65 2.99 10.25
N ARG A 234 -10.92 1.90 10.45
CA ARG A 234 -9.48 1.89 10.24
C ARG A 234 -9.11 1.76 8.75
N SER A 235 -9.76 0.85 8.03
CA SER A 235 -9.51 0.55 6.62
C SER A 235 -10.62 1.10 5.72
N VAL A 236 -10.27 1.46 4.47
CA VAL A 236 -11.27 1.77 3.43
C VAL A 236 -12.19 0.58 3.14
N ASN A 237 -11.71 -0.65 3.33
CA ASN A 237 -12.46 -1.87 3.07
C ASN A 237 -13.59 -2.11 4.09
N ASP A 238 -13.46 -1.52 5.28
CA ASP A 238 -14.50 -1.62 6.31
C ASP A 238 -15.81 -0.95 5.87
N THR A 239 -15.77 -0.01 4.90
CA THR A 239 -16.96 0.58 4.29
C THR A 239 -17.86 -0.48 3.64
N VAL A 240 -17.23 -1.46 2.97
CA VAL A 240 -17.96 -2.58 2.34
C VAL A 240 -18.61 -3.46 3.41
N THR A 241 -17.92 -3.69 4.53
CA THR A 241 -18.45 -4.45 5.68
C THR A 241 -19.66 -3.74 6.30
N ASP A 242 -19.59 -2.43 6.51
CA ASP A 242 -20.67 -1.63 7.07
C ASP A 242 -21.90 -1.60 6.16
N ILE A 243 -21.69 -1.47 4.85
CA ILE A 243 -22.77 -1.50 3.85
C ILE A 243 -23.38 -2.90 3.77
N LYS A 244 -22.54 -3.95 3.77
CA LYS A 244 -22.98 -5.35 3.76
C LYS A 244 -23.84 -5.69 4.97
N SER A 245 -23.47 -5.25 6.16
CA SER A 245 -24.23 -5.46 7.39
C SER A 245 -25.52 -4.60 7.46
N GLY A 246 -25.60 -3.53 6.66
CA GLY A 246 -26.69 -2.55 6.71
C GLY A 246 -26.53 -1.50 7.80
N GLU A 247 -25.38 -1.48 8.50
CA GLU A 247 -25.10 -0.46 9.51
C GLU A 247 -24.96 0.94 8.90
N ARG A 248 -24.44 1.01 7.67
CA ARG A 248 -24.39 2.23 6.86
C ARG A 248 -24.93 1.95 5.45
N GLN A 249 -25.31 2.99 4.75
CA GLN A 249 -25.99 2.86 3.45
C GLN A 249 -25.12 3.33 2.28
N VAL A 250 -24.24 4.31 2.52
CA VAL A 250 -23.34 4.88 1.52
C VAL A 250 -21.94 5.05 2.11
N GLY A 251 -20.90 4.90 1.30
CA GLY A 251 -19.52 5.00 1.76
C GLY A 251 -18.59 5.65 0.75
N ALA A 252 -17.49 6.24 1.23
CA ALA A 252 -16.32 6.51 0.43
C ALA A 252 -15.43 5.27 0.48
N GLY A 253 -15.60 4.36 -0.46
CA GLY A 253 -15.05 3.01 -0.41
C GLY A 253 -14.29 2.59 -1.68
N PRO A 254 -13.66 1.41 -1.67
CA PRO A 254 -12.91 0.89 -2.79
C PRO A 254 -13.85 0.32 -3.86
N ASP A 255 -13.53 0.57 -5.11
CA ASP A 255 -14.25 0.04 -6.26
C ASP A 255 -14.19 -1.49 -6.34
N ASN A 256 -13.00 -2.05 -6.31
CA ASN A 256 -12.72 -3.46 -6.54
C ASN A 256 -13.39 -4.39 -5.50
N PHE A 257 -13.25 -4.10 -4.20
CA PHE A 257 -13.83 -4.93 -3.15
C PHE A 257 -15.36 -4.80 -3.10
N SER A 258 -15.90 -3.62 -3.43
CA SER A 258 -17.34 -3.42 -3.58
C SER A 258 -17.91 -4.26 -4.73
N LEU A 259 -17.25 -4.26 -5.90
CA LEU A 259 -17.65 -5.05 -7.07
C LEU A 259 -17.47 -6.56 -6.84
N ALA A 260 -16.40 -6.99 -6.18
CA ALA A 260 -16.23 -8.38 -5.78
C ALA A 260 -17.33 -8.85 -4.82
N SER A 261 -17.75 -7.99 -3.88
CA SER A 261 -18.88 -8.26 -2.97
C SER A 261 -20.20 -8.33 -3.72
N LYS A 262 -20.45 -7.44 -4.70
CA LYS A 262 -21.62 -7.50 -5.59
C LYS A 262 -21.66 -8.81 -6.38
N ALA A 263 -20.54 -9.23 -6.94
CA ALA A 263 -20.44 -10.50 -7.68
C ALA A 263 -20.75 -11.72 -6.80
N ASN A 264 -20.55 -11.63 -5.48
CA ASN A 264 -20.91 -12.63 -4.49
C ASN A 264 -22.33 -12.46 -3.90
N GLY A 265 -23.20 -11.69 -4.56
CA GLY A 265 -24.62 -11.55 -4.20
C GLY A 265 -24.90 -10.56 -3.05
N VAL A 266 -23.93 -9.78 -2.61
CA VAL A 266 -24.18 -8.71 -1.63
C VAL A 266 -24.95 -7.58 -2.32
N PRO A 267 -26.01 -7.02 -1.71
CA PRO A 267 -26.77 -5.90 -2.29
C PRO A 267 -26.01 -4.58 -2.19
N ILE A 268 -24.87 -4.50 -2.88
CA ILE A 268 -23.96 -3.35 -2.95
C ILE A 268 -23.70 -3.02 -4.42
N ASP A 269 -23.53 -1.74 -4.71
CA ASP A 269 -23.03 -1.26 -6.00
C ASP A 269 -22.12 -0.04 -5.80
N ILE A 270 -21.56 0.44 -6.90
CA ILE A 270 -20.69 1.62 -6.91
C ILE A 270 -21.24 2.69 -7.85
N LYS A 271 -20.99 3.94 -7.51
CA LYS A 271 -21.16 5.11 -8.36
C LYS A 271 -19.82 5.80 -8.50
N PHE A 272 -19.34 5.95 -9.74
CA PHE A 272 -18.27 6.89 -10.05
C PHE A 272 -18.82 8.30 -9.94
N PRO A 273 -18.34 9.15 -9.01
CA PRO A 273 -18.91 10.48 -8.80
C PRO A 273 -18.75 11.38 -10.02
N ASP A 274 -19.76 12.22 -10.30
CA ASP A 274 -19.78 13.11 -11.46
C ASP A 274 -18.70 14.20 -11.38
N ASP A 275 -18.26 14.53 -10.17
CA ASP A 275 -17.15 15.46 -9.88
C ASP A 275 -15.77 14.75 -9.91
N GLY A 276 -15.72 13.44 -10.01
CA GLY A 276 -14.53 12.63 -10.28
C GLY A 276 -14.23 11.59 -9.20
N ALA A 277 -13.90 10.38 -9.64
CA ALA A 277 -13.40 9.32 -8.76
C ALA A 277 -11.92 9.54 -8.44
N VAL A 278 -11.52 9.27 -7.19
CA VAL A 278 -10.11 9.43 -6.80
C VAL A 278 -9.32 8.18 -7.16
N ILE A 279 -8.40 8.32 -8.12
CA ILE A 279 -7.52 7.21 -8.49
C ILE A 279 -6.51 6.94 -7.36
N VAL A 280 -6.28 5.67 -7.11
CA VAL A 280 -5.26 5.18 -6.16
C VAL A 280 -4.30 4.28 -6.92
N PRO A 281 -3.18 4.81 -7.39
CA PRO A 281 -2.12 3.98 -7.93
C PRO A 281 -1.54 3.10 -6.82
N GLY A 282 -1.21 1.87 -7.15
CA GLY A 282 -0.48 0.95 -6.30
C GLY A 282 0.98 0.89 -6.74
N PRO A 283 1.86 1.77 -6.25
CA PRO A 283 3.27 1.69 -6.58
C PRO A 283 3.89 0.41 -6.02
N VAL A 284 4.81 -0.16 -6.78
CA VAL A 284 5.59 -1.35 -6.43
C VAL A 284 7.07 -1.07 -6.60
N GLY A 285 7.86 -1.37 -5.58
CA GLY A 285 9.33 -1.24 -5.58
C GLY A 285 10.00 -2.49 -5.02
N VAL A 286 11.20 -2.79 -5.53
CA VAL A 286 12.06 -3.87 -5.06
C VAL A 286 13.03 -3.32 -4.03
N LEU A 287 13.11 -3.96 -2.85
CA LEU A 287 14.05 -3.54 -1.81
C LEU A 287 15.49 -3.90 -2.21
N LYS A 288 16.42 -2.95 -2.03
CA LYS A 288 17.83 -3.13 -2.36
C LYS A 288 18.52 -4.19 -1.47
N GLY A 289 18.04 -4.36 -0.25
CA GLY A 289 18.50 -5.39 0.69
C GLY A 289 17.72 -6.70 0.59
N SER A 290 16.97 -6.93 -0.50
CA SER A 290 16.23 -8.16 -0.73
C SER A 290 17.12 -9.40 -0.63
N LYS A 291 16.64 -10.42 0.06
CA LYS A 291 17.27 -11.74 0.13
C LYS A 291 17.07 -12.56 -1.16
N HIS A 292 16.09 -12.16 -1.97
CA HIS A 292 15.68 -12.84 -3.21
C HIS A 292 15.58 -11.83 -4.37
N PRO A 293 16.70 -11.13 -4.73
CA PRO A 293 16.64 -9.99 -5.66
C PRO A 293 16.18 -10.37 -7.08
N ASN A 294 16.50 -11.57 -7.57
CA ASN A 294 16.05 -12.04 -8.87
C ASN A 294 14.55 -12.42 -8.83
N ALA A 295 14.10 -13.09 -7.80
CA ALA A 295 12.69 -13.43 -7.62
C ALA A 295 11.83 -12.16 -7.43
N ALA A 296 12.33 -11.14 -6.73
CA ALA A 296 11.67 -9.84 -6.58
C ALA A 296 11.51 -9.10 -7.91
N GLN A 297 12.57 -9.06 -8.74
CA GLN A 297 12.52 -8.47 -10.08
C GLN A 297 11.59 -9.26 -11.01
N LEU A 298 11.65 -10.59 -10.98
CA LEU A 298 10.76 -11.46 -11.75
C LEU A 298 9.29 -11.27 -11.34
N PHE A 299 9.01 -11.20 -10.03
CA PHE A 299 7.67 -10.98 -9.51
C PHE A 299 7.12 -9.61 -9.92
N THR A 300 7.97 -8.56 -9.87
CA THR A 300 7.57 -7.23 -10.34
C THR A 300 7.32 -7.24 -11.86
N ASN A 301 8.16 -7.91 -12.65
CA ASN A 301 7.93 -8.05 -14.10
C ASN A 301 6.64 -8.83 -14.40
N PHE A 302 6.35 -9.88 -13.63
CA PHE A 302 5.12 -10.67 -13.77
C PHE A 302 3.85 -9.81 -13.65
N MET A 303 3.86 -8.73 -12.88
CA MET A 303 2.70 -7.83 -12.74
C MET A 303 2.28 -7.21 -14.09
N TYR A 304 3.14 -7.23 -15.11
CA TYR A 304 2.84 -6.73 -16.48
C TYR A 304 2.42 -7.85 -17.44
N SER A 305 2.33 -9.09 -16.95
CA SER A 305 1.90 -10.22 -17.76
C SER A 305 0.39 -10.25 -17.96
N LYS A 306 -0.05 -11.01 -18.95
CA LYS A 306 -1.46 -11.24 -19.23
C LYS A 306 -2.12 -12.03 -18.10
N GLU A 307 -1.42 -13.00 -17.54
CA GLU A 307 -1.90 -13.85 -16.46
C GLU A 307 -2.15 -13.04 -15.18
N TYR A 308 -1.27 -12.08 -14.86
CA TYR A 308 -1.51 -11.17 -13.73
C TYR A 308 -2.75 -10.30 -13.96
N SER A 309 -2.89 -9.72 -15.15
CA SER A 309 -4.07 -8.91 -15.49
C SER A 309 -5.36 -9.75 -15.48
N GLN A 310 -5.32 -11.00 -15.91
CA GLN A 310 -6.46 -11.93 -15.81
C GLN A 310 -6.80 -12.24 -14.35
N ALA A 311 -5.79 -12.44 -13.48
CA ALA A 311 -6.00 -12.61 -12.04
C ALA A 311 -6.63 -11.36 -11.41
N LEU A 312 -6.18 -10.15 -11.80
CA LEU A 312 -6.79 -8.88 -11.41
C LEU A 312 -8.28 -8.85 -11.77
N VAL A 313 -8.63 -9.11 -13.02
CA VAL A 313 -10.04 -9.10 -13.49
C VAL A 313 -10.88 -10.13 -12.73
N SER A 314 -10.36 -11.32 -12.46
CA SER A 314 -11.06 -12.36 -11.70
C SER A 314 -11.42 -11.96 -10.26
N THR A 315 -10.85 -10.87 -9.77
CA THR A 315 -11.08 -10.28 -8.44
C THR A 315 -11.63 -8.87 -8.52
N SER A 316 -12.24 -8.51 -9.67
CA SER A 316 -12.87 -7.21 -9.94
C SER A 316 -11.91 -6.02 -9.92
N ASN A 317 -10.61 -6.26 -10.07
CA ASN A 317 -9.60 -5.21 -10.19
C ASN A 317 -9.39 -4.82 -11.65
N TYR A 318 -8.93 -3.57 -11.90
CA TYR A 318 -8.53 -3.12 -13.21
C TYR A 318 -7.32 -3.92 -13.72
N PRO A 319 -7.35 -4.44 -14.97
CA PRO A 319 -6.16 -5.03 -15.58
C PRO A 319 -5.13 -3.94 -15.84
N LEU A 320 -3.85 -4.30 -15.75
CA LEU A 320 -2.75 -3.41 -16.12
C LEU A 320 -2.46 -3.43 -17.63
N ARG A 321 -3.09 -4.33 -18.38
CA ARG A 321 -2.93 -4.50 -19.84
C ARG A 321 -4.21 -4.17 -20.58
N GLU A 322 -4.08 -3.46 -21.69
CA GLU A 322 -5.22 -3.08 -22.55
C GLU A 322 -5.79 -4.26 -23.36
N ASP A 323 -5.00 -5.34 -23.56
CA ASP A 323 -5.45 -6.54 -24.26
C ASP A 323 -6.18 -7.56 -23.37
N VAL A 324 -6.49 -7.18 -22.14
CA VAL A 324 -7.32 -7.96 -21.19
C VAL A 324 -8.62 -7.20 -20.93
N ALA A 325 -9.75 -7.90 -21.11
CA ALA A 325 -11.06 -7.31 -20.91
C ALA A 325 -11.28 -6.82 -19.47
N LEU A 326 -11.99 -5.71 -19.32
CA LEU A 326 -12.35 -5.17 -18.02
C LEU A 326 -13.34 -6.09 -17.26
N PRO A 327 -13.37 -6.03 -15.93
CA PRO A 327 -14.43 -6.67 -15.15
C PRO A 327 -15.81 -6.18 -15.56
N THR A 328 -16.83 -7.01 -15.44
CA THR A 328 -18.22 -6.66 -15.78
C THR A 328 -18.68 -5.44 -14.99
N GLY A 329 -19.25 -4.44 -15.67
CA GLY A 329 -19.79 -3.23 -15.06
C GLY A 329 -18.76 -2.15 -14.75
N VAL A 330 -17.48 -2.39 -15.05
CA VAL A 330 -16.41 -1.41 -14.84
C VAL A 330 -16.21 -0.60 -16.13
N PRO A 331 -16.28 0.75 -16.08
CA PRO A 331 -16.03 1.60 -17.24
C PRO A 331 -14.53 1.63 -17.62
N ALA A 332 -14.25 1.84 -18.88
CA ALA A 332 -12.87 2.10 -19.32
C ALA A 332 -12.33 3.37 -18.66
N LEU A 333 -11.03 3.40 -18.32
CA LEU A 333 -10.38 4.54 -17.65
C LEU A 333 -10.64 5.87 -18.36
N ALA A 334 -10.65 5.87 -19.69
CA ALA A 334 -10.94 7.06 -20.52
C ALA A 334 -12.37 7.62 -20.33
N LYS A 335 -13.29 6.85 -19.76
CA LYS A 335 -14.67 7.27 -19.47
C LYS A 335 -14.88 7.75 -18.03
N ILE A 336 -13.85 7.67 -17.20
CA ILE A 336 -13.90 8.08 -15.80
C ILE A 336 -13.33 9.48 -15.68
N LYS A 337 -14.07 10.41 -15.08
CA LYS A 337 -13.48 11.65 -14.59
C LYS A 337 -12.62 11.31 -13.38
N ILE A 338 -11.32 11.56 -13.49
CA ILE A 338 -10.33 11.16 -12.48
C ILE A 338 -9.88 12.37 -11.69
N LEU A 339 -9.91 12.24 -10.37
CA LEU A 339 -9.17 13.09 -9.44
C LEU A 339 -7.89 12.34 -9.03
N SER A 340 -6.75 13.00 -9.15
CA SER A 340 -5.45 12.43 -8.78
C SER A 340 -4.66 13.36 -7.89
N ASN A 341 -3.77 12.79 -7.09
CA ASN A 341 -2.76 13.52 -6.35
C ASN A 341 -1.38 13.20 -6.91
N THR A 342 -0.52 14.19 -7.03
CA THR A 342 0.90 13.95 -7.32
C THR A 342 1.63 13.52 -6.04
N VAL A 343 2.81 12.88 -6.20
CA VAL A 343 3.68 12.52 -5.06
C VAL A 343 4.02 13.73 -4.21
N ASP A 344 4.29 14.86 -4.85
CA ASP A 344 4.57 16.13 -4.17
C ASP A 344 3.39 16.61 -3.33
N GLN A 345 2.18 16.55 -3.87
CA GLN A 345 0.96 16.89 -3.13
C GLN A 345 0.77 15.96 -1.94
N LEU A 346 0.88 14.65 -2.13
CA LEU A 346 0.77 13.69 -1.02
C LEU A 346 1.83 13.93 0.05
N THR A 347 3.08 14.16 -0.34
CA THR A 347 4.17 14.40 0.61
C THR A 347 3.92 15.64 1.46
N LYS A 348 3.37 16.71 0.87
CA LYS A 348 3.15 17.99 1.55
C LYS A 348 1.78 18.09 2.23
N GLU A 349 0.73 17.64 1.57
CA GLU A 349 -0.65 17.90 1.96
C GLU A 349 -1.26 16.78 2.82
N LEU A 350 -0.88 15.50 2.61
CA LEU A 350 -1.46 14.38 3.38
C LEU A 350 -1.22 14.49 4.89
N PRO A 351 -0.03 14.84 5.41
CA PRO A 351 0.15 15.04 6.85
C PRO A 351 -0.76 16.13 7.43
N VAL A 352 -0.96 17.22 6.66
CA VAL A 352 -1.86 18.31 7.02
C VAL A 352 -3.32 17.82 7.00
N ALA A 353 -3.70 17.08 5.96
CA ALA A 353 -5.04 16.49 5.82
C ALA A 353 -5.37 15.54 6.98
N ILE A 354 -4.43 14.70 7.40
CA ILE A 354 -4.59 13.80 8.56
C ILE A 354 -4.79 14.62 9.85
N THR A 355 -4.02 15.70 10.04
CA THR A 355 -4.14 16.57 11.22
C THR A 355 -5.52 17.25 11.25
N LYS A 356 -5.97 17.83 10.13
CA LYS A 356 -7.31 18.42 10.01
C LYS A 356 -8.42 17.39 10.22
N TRP A 357 -8.25 16.19 9.63
CA TRP A 357 -9.20 15.10 9.81
C TRP A 357 -9.37 14.75 11.29
N ARG A 358 -8.28 14.54 12.02
CA ARG A 358 -8.34 14.24 13.46
C ARG A 358 -9.02 15.34 14.25
N ALA A 359 -8.67 16.59 13.98
CA ALA A 359 -9.27 17.73 14.66
C ALA A 359 -10.79 17.84 14.43
N VAL A 360 -11.25 17.60 13.19
CA VAL A 360 -12.66 17.72 12.83
C VAL A 360 -13.45 16.47 13.23
N MET A 361 -12.96 15.27 12.94
CA MET A 361 -13.68 14.01 13.20
C MET A 361 -13.59 13.55 14.66
N GLY A 362 -12.60 13.99 15.42
CA GLY A 362 -12.39 13.60 16.80
C GLY A 362 -11.78 12.19 16.98
N VAL A 363 -11.02 11.70 16.00
CA VAL A 363 -10.45 10.33 15.95
C VAL A 363 -8.99 10.33 15.55
#